data_078dd48f9ece2a62e2a1e8220f4e4a29
#
_entry.id   078dd48f9ece2a62e2a1e8220f4e4a29
#
_cell.length_a   1.000
_cell.length_b   1.000
_cell.length_c   1.000
_cell.angle_alpha   90.00
_cell.angle_beta   90.00
_cell.angle_gamma   90.00
#
_symmetry.space_group_name_H-M   'P 1'
#
loop_
_entity.id
_entity.type
_entity.pdbx_description
1 polymer ?
#
loop_
_entity_poly.entity_id
_entity_poly.type
_entity_poly.pdbx_seq_one_letter_code
_entity_poly.pdbx_strand_id
1 'polypeptide(L)'
;MPRLEADRYYRWCTYLYLPLQFGALIWACGQWATGRLSVADDLGLAVTTGVVAGVAINTAHELGHKREQLERRLSRMALAQTWYGHFYVEHNHGHHIRVATPDDPASSRMGESFWRFLPRTVWGSLRSAWELEARRLSRRKRAVFGPHNEILTAWALSAALFAVLTAVFGLRVLPYLALQAVLGFCLLETVNYLEHYGLLRRRRPDGRYERVAPRHSWNSDNTISNLFLFQLQRHSDHHANPLRRYQTLRHFDEAPQLPSGYATMIVLAWFPPLWRRVMDHRLMTHYDSDLTRANLHPPLRRRLFGNTGALPATAPNTPSDARNAG
;
A
#
# COMPACT_ATOMS: atom_id res chain seq x y z
N MET A 1 21.01 -9.89 13.94
CA MET A 1 20.24 -9.74 12.69
C MET A 1 20.16 -11.06 11.88
N PRO A 2 21.23 -11.73 11.39
CA PRO A 2 21.10 -12.93 10.55
C PRO A 2 20.32 -14.08 11.17
N ARG A 3 20.50 -14.33 12.49
CA ARG A 3 19.73 -15.37 13.20
C ARG A 3 18.22 -15.08 13.22
N LEU A 4 17.82 -13.82 13.48
CA LEU A 4 16.43 -13.41 13.51
C LEU A 4 15.80 -13.48 12.11
N GLU A 5 16.54 -13.12 11.07
CA GLU A 5 16.07 -13.20 9.68
C GLU A 5 15.85 -14.65 9.22
N ALA A 6 16.69 -15.57 9.69
CA ALA A 6 16.60 -16.99 9.39
C ALA A 6 15.51 -17.72 10.20
N ASP A 7 14.99 -17.11 11.24
CA ASP A 7 14.01 -17.74 12.12
C ASP A 7 12.69 -18.02 11.40
N ARG A 8 12.30 -19.29 11.36
CA ARG A 8 11.10 -19.77 10.66
C ARG A 8 9.80 -19.40 11.39
N TYR A 9 9.85 -19.11 12.69
CA TYR A 9 8.65 -18.71 13.47
C TYR A 9 7.92 -17.56 12.78
N TYR A 10 8.65 -16.51 12.39
CA TYR A 10 8.07 -15.33 11.75
C TYR A 10 7.46 -15.61 10.37
N ARG A 11 8.02 -16.57 9.62
CA ARG A 11 7.41 -17.04 8.36
C ARG A 11 6.08 -17.74 8.62
N TRP A 12 6.02 -18.59 9.67
CA TRP A 12 4.79 -19.27 10.05
C TRP A 12 3.70 -18.29 10.47
N CYS A 13 4.03 -17.17 11.13
CA CYS A 13 3.04 -16.13 11.44
C CYS A 13 2.35 -15.60 10.18
N THR A 14 3.10 -15.32 9.11
CA THR A 14 2.51 -14.87 7.83
C THR A 14 1.78 -15.99 7.10
N TYR A 15 2.27 -17.22 7.12
CA TYR A 15 1.63 -18.37 6.45
C TYR A 15 0.32 -18.75 7.10
N LEU A 16 0.26 -18.80 8.42
CA LEU A 16 -0.94 -19.17 9.18
C LEU A 16 -2.06 -18.12 9.08
N TYR A 17 -1.71 -16.88 8.73
CA TYR A 17 -2.71 -15.86 8.49
C TYR A 17 -3.66 -16.24 7.33
N LEU A 18 -3.14 -16.87 6.27
CA LEU A 18 -3.95 -17.23 5.11
C LEU A 18 -5.10 -18.21 5.43
N PRO A 19 -4.86 -19.39 6.03
CA PRO A 19 -5.96 -20.29 6.37
C PRO A 19 -6.94 -19.65 7.35
N LEU A 20 -6.50 -18.80 8.28
CA LEU A 20 -7.39 -18.08 9.19
C LEU A 20 -8.27 -17.07 8.42
N GLN A 21 -7.69 -16.31 7.50
CA GLN A 21 -8.40 -15.37 6.62
C GLN A 21 -9.46 -16.08 5.76
N PHE A 22 -9.08 -17.18 5.10
CA PHE A 22 -10.02 -17.94 4.27
C PHE A 22 -11.10 -18.63 5.11
N GLY A 23 -10.73 -19.15 6.29
CA GLY A 23 -11.69 -19.69 7.25
C GLY A 23 -12.71 -18.65 7.69
N ALA A 24 -12.25 -17.44 8.02
CA ALA A 24 -13.13 -16.31 8.35
C ALA A 24 -14.06 -15.93 7.19
N LEU A 25 -13.53 -15.88 5.95
CA LEU A 25 -14.32 -15.60 4.75
C LEU A 25 -15.42 -16.65 4.53
N ILE A 26 -15.08 -17.93 4.61
CA ILE A 26 -16.02 -19.03 4.42
C ILE A 26 -17.09 -19.03 5.51
N TRP A 27 -16.69 -18.86 6.76
CA TRP A 27 -17.61 -18.74 7.89
C TRP A 27 -18.58 -17.56 7.70
N ALA A 28 -18.08 -16.40 7.32
CA ALA A 28 -18.89 -15.22 7.10
C ALA A 28 -19.85 -15.36 5.90
N CYS A 29 -19.43 -16.03 4.82
CA CYS A 29 -20.34 -16.42 3.73
C CYS A 29 -21.47 -17.30 4.25
N GLY A 30 -21.18 -18.27 5.12
CA GLY A 30 -22.18 -19.13 5.76
C GLY A 30 -23.19 -18.31 6.59
N GLN A 31 -22.72 -17.38 7.43
CA GLN A 31 -23.59 -16.52 8.24
C GLN A 31 -24.47 -15.64 7.34
N TRP A 32 -23.89 -14.96 6.36
CA TRP A 32 -24.61 -14.10 5.42
C TRP A 32 -25.68 -14.87 4.62
N ALA A 33 -25.35 -16.07 4.16
CA ALA A 33 -26.26 -16.90 3.37
C ALA A 33 -27.51 -17.30 4.13
N THR A 34 -27.48 -17.41 5.46
CA THR A 34 -28.66 -17.76 6.28
C THR A 34 -29.80 -16.74 6.12
N GLY A 35 -29.47 -15.46 5.86
CA GLY A 35 -30.42 -14.36 5.80
C GLY A 35 -31.14 -14.07 7.11
N ARG A 36 -30.59 -14.53 8.24
CA ARG A 36 -31.17 -14.38 9.58
C ARG A 36 -30.61 -13.19 10.33
N LEU A 37 -29.49 -12.63 9.85
CA LEU A 37 -28.85 -11.47 10.46
C LEU A 37 -29.67 -10.22 10.18
N SER A 38 -29.63 -9.27 11.12
CA SER A 38 -30.13 -7.92 10.87
C SER A 38 -29.23 -7.20 9.85
N VAL A 39 -29.73 -6.12 9.22
CA VAL A 39 -28.91 -5.30 8.32
C VAL A 39 -27.67 -4.75 9.03
N ALA A 40 -27.78 -4.40 10.31
CA ALA A 40 -26.63 -3.91 11.10
C ALA A 40 -25.58 -5.00 11.32
N ASP A 41 -26.01 -6.24 11.60
CA ASP A 41 -25.10 -7.38 11.77
C ASP A 41 -24.42 -7.76 10.45
N ASP A 42 -25.19 -7.76 9.34
CA ASP A 42 -24.65 -7.99 8.00
C ASP A 42 -23.56 -6.96 7.65
N LEU A 43 -23.83 -5.68 7.88
CA LEU A 43 -22.83 -4.61 7.67
C LEU A 43 -21.63 -4.78 8.61
N GLY A 44 -21.87 -5.06 9.88
CA GLY A 44 -20.80 -5.32 10.87
C GLY A 44 -19.92 -6.50 10.45
N LEU A 45 -20.53 -7.58 9.96
CA LEU A 45 -19.82 -8.75 9.46
C LEU A 45 -18.94 -8.39 8.24
N ALA A 46 -19.51 -7.65 7.27
CA ALA A 46 -18.77 -7.23 6.08
C ALA A 46 -17.61 -6.26 6.42
N VAL A 47 -17.81 -5.34 7.36
CA VAL A 47 -16.75 -4.43 7.85
C VAL A 47 -15.64 -5.22 8.53
N THR A 48 -15.99 -6.12 9.44
CA THR A 48 -15.00 -6.93 10.18
C THR A 48 -14.18 -7.79 9.23
N THR A 49 -14.82 -8.50 8.31
CA THR A 49 -14.10 -9.33 7.33
C THR A 49 -13.35 -8.50 6.29
N GLY A 50 -13.84 -7.31 5.94
CA GLY A 50 -13.10 -6.35 5.13
C GLY A 50 -11.82 -5.85 5.80
N VAL A 51 -11.84 -5.62 7.12
CA VAL A 51 -10.62 -5.30 7.89
C VAL A 51 -9.64 -6.48 7.86
N VAL A 52 -10.13 -7.70 8.09
CA VAL A 52 -9.30 -8.93 7.99
C VAL A 52 -8.71 -9.05 6.58
N ALA A 53 -9.49 -8.77 5.53
CA ALA A 53 -9.01 -8.78 4.15
C ALA A 53 -7.94 -7.70 3.90
N GLY A 54 -8.07 -6.53 4.50
CA GLY A 54 -7.03 -5.48 4.43
C GLY A 54 -5.70 -5.92 5.07
N VAL A 55 -5.75 -6.57 6.23
CA VAL A 55 -4.55 -7.18 6.86
C VAL A 55 -3.99 -8.32 6.00
N ALA A 56 -4.86 -9.04 5.29
CA ALA A 56 -4.42 -10.06 4.33
C ALA A 56 -3.64 -9.47 3.15
N ILE A 57 -4.02 -8.29 2.66
CA ILE A 57 -3.22 -7.58 1.65
C ILE A 57 -1.85 -7.20 2.20
N ASN A 58 -1.76 -6.79 3.46
CA ASN A 58 -0.47 -6.56 4.12
C ASN A 58 0.37 -7.84 4.23
N THR A 59 -0.26 -8.98 4.55
CA THR A 59 0.42 -10.29 4.50
C THR A 59 0.89 -10.60 3.07
N ALA A 60 0.05 -10.34 2.07
CA ALA A 60 0.42 -10.50 0.66
C ALA A 60 1.58 -9.60 0.24
N HIS A 61 1.62 -8.37 0.76
CA HIS A 61 2.69 -7.41 0.56
C HIS A 61 4.02 -7.96 1.08
N GLU A 62 4.09 -8.41 2.35
CA GLU A 62 5.30 -9.00 2.93
C GLU A 62 5.77 -10.22 2.14
N LEU A 63 4.87 -11.16 1.80
CA LEU A 63 5.19 -12.37 1.05
C LEU A 63 5.58 -12.09 -0.41
N GLY A 64 5.00 -11.07 -1.02
CA GLY A 64 5.19 -10.71 -2.42
C GLY A 64 6.61 -10.26 -2.78
N HIS A 65 7.34 -9.72 -1.81
CA HIS A 65 8.73 -9.29 -1.97
C HIS A 65 9.75 -10.41 -1.89
N LYS A 66 9.37 -11.59 -1.39
CA LYS A 66 10.35 -12.64 -1.12
C LYS A 66 10.74 -13.39 -2.40
N ARG A 67 11.91 -14.02 -2.36
CA ARG A 67 12.46 -14.76 -3.51
C ARG A 67 11.84 -16.14 -3.68
N GLU A 68 11.33 -16.71 -2.61
CA GLU A 68 10.75 -18.05 -2.54
C GLU A 68 9.44 -18.14 -3.34
N GLN A 69 9.34 -19.12 -4.21
CA GLN A 69 8.15 -19.29 -5.05
C GLN A 69 6.87 -19.55 -4.25
N LEU A 70 6.99 -20.27 -3.12
CA LEU A 70 5.85 -20.51 -2.23
C LEU A 70 5.28 -19.20 -1.71
N GLU A 71 6.13 -18.30 -1.19
CA GLU A 71 5.72 -17.02 -0.64
C GLU A 71 5.03 -16.14 -1.69
N ARG A 72 5.56 -16.10 -2.92
CA ARG A 72 4.89 -15.39 -4.03
C ARG A 72 3.54 -16.00 -4.44
N ARG A 73 3.38 -17.33 -4.35
CA ARG A 73 2.08 -17.98 -4.59
C ARG A 73 1.10 -17.63 -3.47
N LEU A 74 1.52 -17.72 -2.22
CA LEU A 74 0.71 -17.35 -1.06
C LEU A 74 0.29 -15.86 -1.11
N SER A 75 1.18 -14.96 -1.52
CA SER A 75 0.86 -13.54 -1.75
C SER A 75 -0.31 -13.39 -2.73
N ARG A 76 -0.26 -14.04 -3.89
CA ARG A 76 -1.33 -13.98 -4.89
C ARG A 76 -2.65 -14.59 -4.39
N MET A 77 -2.57 -15.67 -3.59
CA MET A 77 -3.75 -16.26 -2.96
C MET A 77 -4.39 -15.28 -1.96
N ALA A 78 -3.59 -14.62 -1.12
CA ALA A 78 -4.10 -13.63 -0.17
C ALA A 78 -4.83 -12.46 -0.86
N LEU A 79 -4.35 -12.02 -2.02
CA LEU A 79 -4.97 -10.95 -2.83
C LEU A 79 -6.27 -11.38 -3.52
N ALA A 80 -6.51 -12.68 -3.69
CA ALA A 80 -7.69 -13.18 -4.43
C ALA A 80 -9.01 -12.77 -3.77
N GLN A 81 -9.05 -12.67 -2.45
CA GLN A 81 -10.22 -12.28 -1.68
C GLN A 81 -10.72 -10.86 -1.99
N THR A 82 -9.82 -9.96 -2.41
CA THR A 82 -10.11 -8.54 -2.61
C THR A 82 -10.16 -8.10 -4.07
N TRP A 83 -9.98 -9.00 -5.02
CA TRP A 83 -9.85 -8.69 -6.44
C TRP A 83 -8.70 -7.70 -6.76
N TYR A 84 -7.78 -7.50 -5.82
CA TYR A 84 -6.71 -6.52 -5.93
C TYR A 84 -5.37 -7.15 -6.39
N GLY A 85 -5.45 -8.23 -7.19
CA GLY A 85 -4.29 -9.02 -7.63
C GLY A 85 -3.25 -8.25 -8.45
N HIS A 86 -3.65 -7.18 -9.16
CA HIS A 86 -2.73 -6.29 -9.88
C HIS A 86 -1.75 -5.57 -8.95
N PHE A 87 -2.09 -5.44 -7.66
CA PHE A 87 -1.22 -4.90 -6.63
C PHE A 87 0.13 -5.62 -6.59
N TYR A 88 0.17 -6.94 -6.78
CA TYR A 88 1.42 -7.68 -6.81
C TYR A 88 2.41 -7.14 -7.86
N VAL A 89 1.92 -6.83 -9.05
CA VAL A 89 2.75 -6.28 -10.15
C VAL A 89 3.10 -4.83 -9.88
N GLU A 90 2.09 -4.00 -9.58
CA GLU A 90 2.29 -2.57 -9.36
C GLU A 90 3.21 -2.30 -8.19
N HIS A 91 2.98 -2.94 -7.06
CA HIS A 91 3.76 -2.68 -5.85
C HIS A 91 5.24 -3.05 -6.04
N ASN A 92 5.51 -4.25 -6.56
CA ASN A 92 6.90 -4.73 -6.70
C ASN A 92 7.68 -4.07 -7.85
N HIS A 93 7.02 -3.69 -8.95
CA HIS A 93 7.68 -3.24 -10.18
C HIS A 93 7.36 -1.80 -10.56
N GLY A 94 6.39 -1.18 -9.90
CA GLY A 94 5.96 0.20 -10.13
C GLY A 94 6.26 1.08 -8.91
N HIS A 95 5.50 0.90 -7.85
CA HIS A 95 5.53 1.73 -6.66
C HIS A 95 6.92 1.80 -6.01
N HIS A 96 7.60 0.70 -5.72
CA HIS A 96 8.95 0.71 -5.15
C HIS A 96 9.98 1.48 -5.96
N ILE A 97 9.79 1.56 -7.27
CA ILE A 97 10.68 2.33 -8.16
C ILE A 97 10.33 3.82 -8.11
N ARG A 98 9.03 4.14 -8.06
CA ARG A 98 8.50 5.50 -8.23
C ARG A 98 8.01 6.16 -6.95
N VAL A 99 8.04 5.45 -5.82
CA VAL A 99 7.57 5.98 -4.53
C VAL A 99 8.09 7.39 -4.26
N ALA A 100 7.24 8.23 -3.69
CA ALA A 100 7.52 9.65 -3.43
C ALA A 100 7.92 10.43 -4.70
N THR A 101 7.33 10.11 -5.84
CA THR A 101 7.41 10.92 -7.07
C THR A 101 6.00 11.21 -7.60
N PRO A 102 5.82 12.25 -8.44
CA PRO A 102 4.53 12.54 -9.05
C PRO A 102 3.98 11.43 -9.97
N ASP A 103 4.87 10.55 -10.45
CA ASP A 103 4.56 9.46 -11.38
C ASP A 103 4.03 8.20 -10.67
N ASP A 104 4.11 8.17 -9.34
CA ASP A 104 3.59 7.08 -8.52
C ASP A 104 2.11 7.31 -8.18
N PRO A 105 1.20 6.44 -8.62
CA PRO A 105 -0.22 6.57 -8.28
C PRO A 105 -0.48 6.41 -6.78
N ALA A 106 0.33 5.64 -6.06
CA ALA A 106 0.17 5.37 -4.63
C ALA A 106 0.79 6.45 -3.73
N SER A 107 1.54 7.43 -4.28
CA SER A 107 2.04 8.58 -3.52
C SER A 107 0.98 9.67 -3.43
N SER A 108 0.50 9.92 -2.22
CA SER A 108 -0.51 10.94 -1.95
C SER A 108 0.10 12.34 -1.87
N ARG A 109 -0.71 13.36 -2.13
CA ARG A 109 -0.27 14.75 -2.27
C ARG A 109 -0.78 15.60 -1.12
N MET A 110 0.04 16.50 -0.61
CA MET A 110 -0.44 17.50 0.36
C MET A 110 -1.60 18.30 -0.23
N GLY A 111 -2.67 18.42 0.53
CA GLY A 111 -3.91 19.09 0.09
C GLY A 111 -4.88 18.20 -0.69
N GLU A 112 -4.50 16.98 -1.06
CA GLU A 112 -5.39 15.96 -1.60
C GLU A 112 -6.13 15.26 -0.46
N SER A 113 -7.45 15.08 -0.53
CA SER A 113 -8.18 14.26 0.43
C SER A 113 -8.06 12.78 0.07
N PHE A 114 -8.21 11.90 1.07
CA PHE A 114 -8.28 10.45 0.81
C PHE A 114 -9.35 10.10 -0.25
N TRP A 115 -10.51 10.73 -0.20
CA TRP A 115 -11.62 10.47 -1.13
C TRP A 115 -11.34 10.88 -2.59
N ARG A 116 -10.38 11.79 -2.82
CA ARG A 116 -9.87 12.10 -4.16
C ARG A 116 -8.69 11.22 -4.55
N PHE A 117 -7.88 10.87 -3.59
CA PHE A 117 -6.75 9.94 -3.76
C PHE A 117 -7.23 8.55 -4.16
N LEU A 118 -8.23 8.00 -3.48
CA LEU A 118 -8.70 6.63 -3.66
C LEU A 118 -9.02 6.26 -5.13
N PRO A 119 -9.91 6.95 -5.85
CA PRO A 119 -10.16 6.62 -7.26
C PRO A 119 -8.94 6.84 -8.16
N ARG A 120 -8.10 7.84 -7.85
CA ARG A 120 -6.87 8.11 -8.60
C ARG A 120 -5.86 7.00 -8.45
N THR A 121 -5.64 6.53 -7.22
CA THR A 121 -4.67 5.46 -6.95
C THR A 121 -5.14 4.13 -7.50
N VAL A 122 -6.40 3.74 -7.28
CA VAL A 122 -6.95 2.47 -7.77
C VAL A 122 -6.85 2.38 -9.30
N TRP A 123 -7.30 3.41 -10.01
CA TRP A 123 -7.21 3.43 -11.47
C TRP A 123 -5.76 3.55 -11.97
N GLY A 124 -4.98 4.43 -11.34
CA GLY A 124 -3.57 4.63 -11.68
C GLY A 124 -2.72 3.39 -11.49
N SER A 125 -2.90 2.68 -10.37
CA SER A 125 -2.20 1.43 -10.06
C SER A 125 -2.56 0.32 -11.03
N LEU A 126 -3.85 0.17 -11.35
CA LEU A 126 -4.31 -0.82 -12.33
C LEU A 126 -3.72 -0.56 -13.72
N ARG A 127 -3.79 0.69 -14.20
CA ARG A 127 -3.21 1.08 -15.48
C ARG A 127 -1.71 0.84 -15.53
N SER A 128 -1.01 1.27 -14.50
CA SER A 128 0.43 1.10 -14.39
C SER A 128 0.84 -0.37 -14.33
N ALA A 129 0.15 -1.20 -13.53
CA ALA A 129 0.36 -2.63 -13.49
C ALA A 129 0.22 -3.26 -14.88
N TRP A 130 -0.84 -2.90 -15.61
CA TRP A 130 -1.09 -3.40 -16.95
C TRP A 130 0.02 -3.02 -17.93
N GLU A 131 0.47 -1.76 -17.92
CA GLU A 131 1.56 -1.29 -18.76
C GLU A 131 2.90 -1.98 -18.43
N LEU A 132 3.19 -2.20 -17.14
CA LEU A 132 4.38 -2.93 -16.69
C LEU A 132 4.35 -4.37 -17.18
N GLU A 133 3.23 -5.03 -17.03
CA GLU A 133 3.04 -6.42 -17.41
C GLU A 133 3.07 -6.60 -18.94
N ALA A 134 2.42 -5.72 -19.68
CA ALA A 134 2.46 -5.72 -21.14
C ALA A 134 3.90 -5.55 -21.66
N ARG A 135 4.68 -4.64 -21.07
CA ARG A 135 6.10 -4.47 -21.41
C ARG A 135 6.93 -5.71 -21.05
N ARG A 136 6.67 -6.35 -19.91
CA ARG A 136 7.35 -7.59 -19.49
C ARG A 136 7.10 -8.72 -20.48
N LEU A 137 5.85 -8.92 -20.88
CA LEU A 137 5.43 -9.96 -21.82
C LEU A 137 5.97 -9.70 -23.24
N SER A 138 5.92 -8.47 -23.71
CA SER A 138 6.48 -8.08 -25.02
C SER A 138 7.97 -8.39 -25.10
N ARG A 139 8.76 -8.04 -24.08
CA ARG A 139 10.20 -8.39 -24.02
C ARG A 139 10.46 -9.89 -24.06
N ARG A 140 9.51 -10.69 -23.58
CA ARG A 140 9.57 -12.16 -23.59
C ARG A 140 8.91 -12.79 -24.84
N LYS A 141 8.48 -11.96 -25.79
CA LYS A 141 7.75 -12.38 -27.01
C LYS A 141 6.51 -13.24 -26.68
N ARG A 142 5.77 -12.86 -25.62
CA ARG A 142 4.54 -13.53 -25.18
C ARG A 142 3.34 -12.63 -25.42
N ALA A 143 2.18 -13.25 -25.71
CA ALA A 143 0.92 -12.54 -25.84
C ALA A 143 0.54 -11.88 -24.50
N VAL A 144 0.02 -10.63 -24.56
CA VAL A 144 -0.45 -9.90 -23.38
C VAL A 144 -1.71 -10.56 -22.82
N PHE A 145 -2.61 -11.02 -23.69
CA PHE A 145 -3.80 -11.78 -23.30
C PHE A 145 -3.47 -13.27 -23.30
N GLY A 146 -3.17 -13.83 -22.10
CA GLY A 146 -2.80 -15.24 -21.99
C GLY A 146 -2.40 -15.64 -20.57
N PRO A 147 -2.13 -16.93 -20.35
CA PRO A 147 -1.88 -17.49 -19.02
C PRO A 147 -0.54 -17.03 -18.39
N HIS A 148 0.29 -16.36 -19.17
CA HIS A 148 1.55 -15.79 -18.68
C HIS A 148 1.40 -14.37 -18.12
N ASN A 149 0.21 -13.76 -18.24
CA ASN A 149 -0.11 -12.47 -17.67
C ASN A 149 -0.46 -12.64 -16.18
N GLU A 150 0.36 -12.08 -15.32
CA GLU A 150 0.21 -12.23 -13.86
C GLU A 150 -1.06 -11.53 -13.32
N ILE A 151 -1.53 -10.46 -13.98
CA ILE A 151 -2.77 -9.78 -13.61
C ILE A 151 -3.98 -10.64 -13.96
N LEU A 152 -4.01 -11.18 -15.20
CA LEU A 152 -5.12 -12.04 -15.63
C LEU A 152 -5.19 -13.32 -14.80
N THR A 153 -4.05 -13.92 -14.46
CA THR A 153 -4.02 -15.12 -13.59
C THR A 153 -4.47 -14.81 -12.17
N ALA A 154 -4.11 -13.65 -11.62
CA ALA A 154 -4.59 -13.21 -10.31
C ALA A 154 -6.11 -12.95 -10.32
N TRP A 155 -6.64 -12.32 -11.36
CA TRP A 155 -8.08 -12.11 -11.50
C TRP A 155 -8.84 -13.42 -11.71
N ALA A 156 -8.29 -14.35 -12.47
CA ALA A 156 -8.87 -15.68 -12.63
C ALA A 156 -8.96 -16.42 -11.30
N LEU A 157 -7.95 -16.28 -10.42
CA LEU A 157 -7.97 -16.83 -9.08
C LEU A 157 -9.09 -16.19 -8.21
N SER A 158 -9.27 -14.88 -8.29
CA SER A 158 -10.37 -14.18 -7.61
C SER A 158 -11.73 -14.63 -8.14
N ALA A 159 -11.88 -14.74 -9.45
CA ALA A 159 -13.12 -15.20 -10.08
C ALA A 159 -13.45 -16.63 -9.67
N ALA A 160 -12.45 -17.52 -9.67
CA ALA A 160 -12.64 -18.91 -9.23
C ALA A 160 -13.06 -18.98 -7.75
N LEU A 161 -12.41 -18.21 -6.86
CA LEU A 161 -12.78 -18.13 -5.44
C LEU A 161 -14.23 -17.68 -5.28
N PHE A 162 -14.63 -16.58 -5.92
CA PHE A 162 -15.99 -16.04 -5.82
C PHE A 162 -17.03 -17.00 -6.44
N ALA A 163 -16.69 -17.63 -7.56
CA ALA A 163 -17.57 -18.63 -8.18
C ALA A 163 -17.80 -19.84 -7.27
N VAL A 164 -16.74 -20.37 -6.64
CA VAL A 164 -16.87 -21.49 -5.68
C VAL A 164 -17.71 -21.09 -4.47
N LEU A 165 -17.44 -19.93 -3.86
CA LEU A 165 -18.21 -19.45 -2.72
C LEU A 165 -19.68 -19.21 -3.09
N THR A 166 -19.94 -18.67 -4.28
CA THR A 166 -21.30 -18.46 -4.77
C THR A 166 -22.01 -19.79 -5.08
N ALA A 167 -21.30 -20.76 -5.63
CA ALA A 167 -21.87 -22.10 -5.87
C ALA A 167 -22.24 -22.83 -4.57
N VAL A 168 -21.43 -22.65 -3.51
CA VAL A 168 -21.66 -23.29 -2.20
C VAL A 168 -22.74 -22.57 -1.40
N PHE A 169 -22.75 -21.25 -1.36
CA PHE A 169 -23.58 -20.45 -0.46
C PHE A 169 -24.74 -19.72 -1.17
N GLY A 170 -24.84 -19.82 -2.51
CA GLY A 170 -25.86 -19.18 -3.32
C GLY A 170 -25.51 -17.73 -3.71
N LEU A 171 -26.26 -17.17 -4.65
CA LEU A 171 -26.03 -15.81 -5.21
C LEU A 171 -26.13 -14.69 -4.15
N ARG A 172 -26.81 -14.96 -3.04
CA ARG A 172 -26.99 -14.01 -1.95
C ARG A 172 -25.68 -13.52 -1.34
N VAL A 173 -24.57 -14.30 -1.45
CA VAL A 173 -23.27 -13.90 -0.89
C VAL A 173 -22.50 -12.92 -1.76
N LEU A 174 -22.90 -12.68 -3.03
CA LEU A 174 -22.18 -11.78 -3.94
C LEU A 174 -22.08 -10.33 -3.42
N PRO A 175 -23.14 -9.70 -2.91
CA PRO A 175 -23.03 -8.36 -2.32
C PRO A 175 -22.05 -8.30 -1.15
N TYR A 176 -22.06 -9.32 -0.29
CA TYR A 176 -21.12 -9.43 0.81
C TYR A 176 -19.67 -9.55 0.30
N LEU A 177 -19.41 -10.46 -0.64
CA LEU A 177 -18.09 -10.66 -1.22
C LEU A 177 -17.55 -9.38 -1.89
N ALA A 178 -18.42 -8.64 -2.59
CA ALA A 178 -18.05 -7.36 -3.18
C ALA A 178 -17.75 -6.30 -2.11
N LEU A 179 -18.59 -6.20 -1.08
CA LEU A 179 -18.44 -5.18 -0.03
C LEU A 179 -17.15 -5.41 0.78
N GLN A 180 -16.89 -6.65 1.26
CA GLN A 180 -15.67 -6.95 1.99
C GLN A 180 -14.41 -6.74 1.14
N ALA A 181 -14.45 -7.04 -0.17
CA ALA A 181 -13.34 -6.83 -1.08
C ALA A 181 -13.03 -5.33 -1.25
N VAL A 182 -14.06 -4.50 -1.45
CA VAL A 182 -13.93 -3.05 -1.53
C VAL A 182 -13.35 -2.48 -0.24
N LEU A 183 -13.86 -2.89 0.91
CA LEU A 183 -13.35 -2.45 2.21
C LEU A 183 -11.89 -2.86 2.41
N GLY A 184 -11.51 -4.08 2.00
CA GLY A 184 -10.15 -4.57 2.09
C GLY A 184 -9.15 -3.73 1.29
N PHE A 185 -9.41 -3.46 0.01
CA PHE A 185 -8.49 -2.64 -0.77
C PHE A 185 -8.56 -1.15 -0.40
N CYS A 186 -9.70 -0.64 0.06
CA CYS A 186 -9.78 0.73 0.59
C CYS A 186 -8.89 0.93 1.81
N LEU A 187 -8.77 -0.08 2.67
CA LEU A 187 -7.83 -0.03 3.80
C LEU A 187 -6.38 0.00 3.33
N LEU A 188 -6.01 -0.83 2.36
CA LEU A 188 -4.68 -0.76 1.75
C LEU A 188 -4.40 0.63 1.20
N GLU A 189 -5.33 1.19 0.42
CA GLU A 189 -5.11 2.50 -0.17
C GLU A 189 -5.10 3.63 0.87
N THR A 190 -5.79 3.44 2.01
CA THR A 190 -5.64 4.35 3.15
C THR A 190 -4.22 4.29 3.72
N VAL A 191 -3.65 3.10 3.80
CA VAL A 191 -2.25 2.91 4.24
C VAL A 191 -1.29 3.59 3.25
N ASN A 192 -1.42 3.37 1.95
CA ASN A 192 -0.64 4.07 0.93
C ASN A 192 -0.76 5.61 1.06
N TYR A 193 -1.98 6.10 1.32
CA TYR A 193 -2.23 7.53 1.50
C TYR A 193 -1.45 8.10 2.67
N LEU A 194 -1.46 7.45 3.82
CA LEU A 194 -0.79 7.96 5.03
C LEU A 194 0.74 7.81 4.99
N GLU A 195 1.24 6.75 4.36
CA GLU A 195 2.68 6.45 4.28
C GLU A 195 3.47 7.44 3.44
N HIS A 196 2.82 8.06 2.45
CA HIS A 196 3.51 8.89 1.45
C HIS A 196 2.97 10.33 1.37
N TYR A 197 2.11 10.76 2.31
CA TYR A 197 1.45 12.07 2.25
C TYR A 197 2.43 13.22 2.11
N GLY A 198 2.41 13.86 0.96
CA GLY A 198 3.16 15.07 0.65
C GLY A 198 4.67 14.88 0.46
N LEU A 199 5.20 13.65 0.63
CA LEU A 199 6.63 13.40 0.50
C LEU A 199 7.07 13.35 -0.96
N LEU A 200 8.27 13.91 -1.26
CA LEU A 200 8.77 14.05 -2.62
C LEU A 200 10.28 13.80 -2.67
N ARG A 201 10.70 12.94 -3.60
CA ARG A 201 12.12 12.74 -3.96
C ARG A 201 12.60 13.87 -4.84
N ARG A 202 13.81 14.35 -4.58
CA ARG A 202 14.42 15.43 -5.37
C ARG A 202 14.82 14.93 -6.76
N ARG A 203 14.64 15.77 -7.77
CA ARG A 203 15.24 15.55 -9.10
C ARG A 203 16.70 15.94 -9.06
N ARG A 204 17.55 15.07 -9.59
CA ARG A 204 18.97 15.29 -9.77
C ARG A 204 19.23 16.05 -11.08
N PRO A 205 20.42 16.63 -11.26
CA PRO A 205 20.77 17.33 -12.50
C PRO A 205 20.68 16.45 -13.77
N ASP A 206 20.84 15.11 -13.61
CA ASP A 206 20.70 14.15 -14.70
C ASP A 206 19.22 13.85 -15.05
N GLY A 207 18.27 14.58 -14.47
CA GLY A 207 16.83 14.43 -14.67
C GLY A 207 16.19 13.23 -13.94
N ARG A 208 16.98 12.38 -13.29
CA ARG A 208 16.49 11.22 -12.50
C ARG A 208 16.15 11.65 -11.09
N TYR A 209 15.29 10.91 -10.43
CA TYR A 209 15.05 11.09 -9.01
C TYR A 209 16.19 10.50 -8.17
N GLU A 210 16.47 11.11 -7.03
CA GLU A 210 17.36 10.53 -6.02
C GLU A 210 16.89 9.13 -5.58
N ARG A 211 17.76 8.34 -4.99
CA ARG A 211 17.37 7.03 -4.45
C ARG A 211 16.38 7.20 -3.31
N VAL A 212 15.54 6.19 -3.13
CA VAL A 212 14.66 6.12 -1.95
C VAL A 212 15.51 6.14 -0.69
N ALA A 213 15.13 6.97 0.26
CA ALA A 213 15.77 7.11 1.56
C ALA A 213 14.69 7.15 2.65
N PRO A 214 15.04 6.94 3.92
CA PRO A 214 14.06 6.89 5.02
C PRO A 214 13.16 8.12 5.12
N ARG A 215 13.63 9.30 4.74
CA ARG A 215 12.85 10.56 4.72
C ARG A 215 11.70 10.59 3.70
N HIS A 216 11.54 9.55 2.88
CA HIS A 216 10.49 9.50 1.84
C HIS A 216 9.28 8.67 2.22
N SER A 217 9.20 8.21 3.48
CA SER A 217 8.04 7.50 4.01
C SER A 217 7.77 7.89 5.45
N TRP A 218 6.49 8.10 5.78
CA TRP A 218 6.05 8.29 7.17
C TRP A 218 6.11 6.97 7.92
N ASN A 219 6.75 6.97 9.08
CA ASN A 219 6.86 5.80 9.95
C ASN A 219 6.01 5.94 11.22
N SER A 220 5.84 4.84 11.93
CA SER A 220 5.34 4.83 13.30
C SER A 220 5.95 3.68 14.09
N ASP A 221 6.36 3.93 15.33
CA ASP A 221 6.90 2.91 16.24
C ASP A 221 5.85 2.42 17.25
N ASN A 222 4.55 2.65 16.99
CA ASN A 222 3.50 2.13 17.84
C ASN A 222 3.56 0.60 17.91
N THR A 223 3.85 0.06 19.09
CA THR A 223 4.14 -1.36 19.31
C THR A 223 2.96 -2.26 18.92
N ILE A 224 1.75 -1.87 19.32
CA ILE A 224 0.55 -2.70 19.10
C ILE A 224 0.25 -2.84 17.60
N SER A 225 0.16 -1.72 16.89
CA SER A 225 -0.12 -1.77 15.46
C SER A 225 1.05 -2.38 14.64
N ASN A 226 2.30 -2.21 15.08
CA ASN A 226 3.44 -2.89 14.46
C ASN A 226 3.34 -4.42 14.60
N LEU A 227 2.91 -4.91 15.77
CA LEU A 227 2.73 -6.34 15.99
C LEU A 227 1.66 -6.93 15.06
N PHE A 228 0.49 -6.28 14.97
CA PHE A 228 -0.62 -6.76 14.14
C PHE A 228 -0.38 -6.60 12.62
N LEU A 229 0.46 -5.63 12.24
CA LEU A 229 0.71 -5.30 10.83
C LEU A 229 2.08 -5.77 10.32
N PHE A 230 2.69 -6.77 10.96
CA PHE A 230 4.00 -7.29 10.54
C PHE A 230 5.04 -6.17 10.34
N GLN A 231 5.18 -5.26 11.31
CA GLN A 231 6.11 -4.12 11.27
C GLN A 231 5.96 -3.20 10.03
N LEU A 232 4.83 -3.23 9.34
CA LEU A 232 4.57 -2.40 8.14
C LEU A 232 4.86 -0.92 8.37
N GLN A 233 4.63 -0.44 9.59
CA GLN A 233 4.84 0.98 9.95
C GLN A 233 6.31 1.42 9.96
N ARG A 234 7.27 0.48 9.87
CA ARG A 234 8.68 0.76 9.58
C ARG A 234 8.93 0.83 8.07
N HIS A 235 8.04 1.56 7.41
CA HIS A 235 7.87 1.59 5.97
C HIS A 235 9.09 2.13 5.22
N SER A 236 9.82 3.04 5.83
CA SER A 236 11.06 3.59 5.27
C SER A 236 12.16 2.54 5.09
N ASP A 237 12.34 1.61 6.05
CA ASP A 237 13.31 0.51 5.89
C ASP A 237 12.80 -0.53 4.90
N HIS A 238 11.49 -0.73 4.84
CA HIS A 238 10.89 -1.59 3.84
C HIS A 238 11.19 -1.11 2.41
N HIS A 239 11.00 0.18 2.12
CA HIS A 239 11.32 0.75 0.81
C HIS A 239 12.81 0.73 0.48
N ALA A 240 13.67 0.96 1.47
CA ALA A 240 15.12 0.89 1.28
C ALA A 240 15.62 -0.55 1.09
N ASN A 241 14.94 -1.54 1.68
CA ASN A 241 15.34 -2.93 1.73
C ASN A 241 14.16 -3.91 1.56
N PRO A 242 13.47 -3.96 0.43
CA PRO A 242 12.19 -4.68 0.27
C PRO A 242 12.30 -6.21 0.46
N LEU A 243 13.49 -6.77 0.28
CA LEU A 243 13.74 -8.19 0.53
C LEU A 243 13.89 -8.54 2.02
N ARG A 244 14.12 -7.53 2.88
CA ARG A 244 14.25 -7.73 4.32
C ARG A 244 12.95 -8.26 4.88
N ARG A 245 13.04 -9.21 5.82
CA ARG A 245 11.88 -9.77 6.47
C ARG A 245 11.36 -8.82 7.54
N TYR A 246 10.04 -8.78 7.73
CA TYR A 246 9.37 -7.80 8.59
C TYR A 246 9.92 -7.73 10.02
N GLN A 247 10.30 -8.86 10.61
CA GLN A 247 10.85 -8.92 11.97
C GLN A 247 12.22 -8.26 12.12
N THR A 248 12.87 -7.92 11.01
CA THR A 248 14.19 -7.27 10.99
C THR A 248 14.16 -5.84 10.46
N LEU A 249 12.96 -5.30 10.21
CA LEU A 249 12.77 -3.90 9.82
C LEU A 249 13.20 -2.96 10.96
N ARG A 250 13.93 -1.91 10.60
CA ARG A 250 14.59 -1.00 11.55
C ARG A 250 13.86 0.33 11.64
N HIS A 251 14.02 0.96 12.77
CA HIS A 251 13.73 2.37 12.94
C HIS A 251 14.85 3.24 12.34
N PHE A 252 14.47 4.41 11.83
CA PHE A 252 15.38 5.46 11.38
C PHE A 252 14.93 6.80 11.93
N ASP A 253 15.82 7.50 12.64
CA ASP A 253 15.54 8.82 13.24
C ASP A 253 15.27 9.89 12.15
N GLU A 254 15.82 9.72 10.95
CA GLU A 254 15.62 10.61 9.80
C GLU A 254 14.25 10.41 9.10
N ALA A 255 13.52 9.32 9.41
CA ALA A 255 12.20 9.09 8.85
C ALA A 255 11.16 9.96 9.56
N PRO A 256 10.30 10.69 8.83
CA PRO A 256 9.25 11.46 9.45
C PRO A 256 8.26 10.53 10.18
N GLN A 257 7.85 10.94 11.38
CA GLN A 257 7.01 10.12 12.27
C GLN A 257 5.56 10.57 12.25
N LEU A 258 4.66 9.59 12.08
CA LEU A 258 3.22 9.78 12.31
C LEU A 258 2.96 10.02 13.80
N PRO A 259 1.96 10.84 14.15
CA PRO A 259 1.66 11.14 15.56
C PRO A 259 1.04 9.98 16.32
N SER A 260 0.61 8.91 15.64
CA SER A 260 -0.02 7.74 16.22
C SER A 260 0.21 6.50 15.36
N GLY A 261 -0.21 5.33 15.85
CA GLY A 261 -0.22 4.09 15.08
C GLY A 261 -1.25 4.10 13.96
N TYR A 262 -1.09 3.19 13.00
CA TYR A 262 -1.91 3.15 11.77
C TYR A 262 -3.40 3.06 12.02
N ALA A 263 -3.87 2.34 13.05
CA ALA A 263 -5.29 2.25 13.34
C ALA A 263 -5.95 3.64 13.52
N THR A 264 -5.32 4.52 14.32
CA THR A 264 -5.79 5.90 14.50
C THR A 264 -5.63 6.72 13.23
N MET A 265 -4.49 6.58 12.54
CA MET A 265 -4.18 7.36 11.35
C MET A 265 -5.08 7.00 10.17
N ILE A 266 -5.51 5.73 10.04
CA ILE A 266 -6.48 5.27 9.03
C ILE A 266 -7.81 5.98 9.23
N VAL A 267 -8.34 5.97 10.45
CA VAL A 267 -9.59 6.66 10.77
C VAL A 267 -9.47 8.16 10.50
N LEU A 268 -8.36 8.77 10.93
CA LEU A 268 -8.11 10.19 10.73
C LEU A 268 -8.07 10.59 9.24
N ALA A 269 -7.49 9.75 8.39
CA ALA A 269 -7.38 10.01 6.94
C ALA A 269 -8.74 10.13 6.24
N TRP A 270 -9.77 9.47 6.77
CA TRP A 270 -11.14 9.53 6.22
C TRP A 270 -11.85 10.85 6.52
N PHE A 271 -11.32 11.67 7.45
CA PHE A 271 -11.82 12.99 7.80
C PHE A 271 -10.85 14.10 7.34
N PRO A 272 -10.95 14.58 6.07
CA PRO A 272 -9.94 15.45 5.49
C PRO A 272 -9.63 16.74 6.26
N PRO A 273 -10.59 17.42 6.93
CA PRO A 273 -10.25 18.60 7.75
C PRO A 273 -9.36 18.26 8.94
N LEU A 274 -9.65 17.14 9.61
CA LEU A 274 -8.85 16.68 10.76
C LEU A 274 -7.47 16.19 10.30
N TRP A 275 -7.41 15.43 9.21
CA TRP A 275 -6.17 14.97 8.61
C TRP A 275 -5.23 16.15 8.31
N ARG A 276 -5.74 17.17 7.62
CA ARG A 276 -4.93 18.36 7.28
C ARG A 276 -4.45 19.10 8.52
N ARG A 277 -5.32 19.27 9.52
CA ARG A 277 -4.93 19.92 10.78
C ARG A 277 -3.79 19.18 11.46
N VAL A 278 -3.75 17.86 11.37
CA VAL A 278 -2.75 17.02 12.03
C VAL A 278 -1.49 16.85 11.17
N MET A 279 -1.62 16.69 9.86
CA MET A 279 -0.49 16.29 9.03
C MET A 279 0.17 17.43 8.25
N ASP A 280 -0.58 18.48 7.88
CA ASP A 280 0.00 19.55 7.05
C ASP A 280 1.13 20.30 7.78
N HIS A 281 0.95 20.61 9.07
CA HIS A 281 2.02 21.26 9.84
C HIS A 281 3.24 20.35 10.05
N ARG A 282 3.03 19.04 10.19
CA ARG A 282 4.14 18.06 10.31
C ARG A 282 4.95 17.98 9.03
N LEU A 283 4.26 18.00 7.89
CA LEU A 283 4.92 18.04 6.59
C LEU A 283 5.69 19.36 6.39
N MET A 284 5.11 20.50 6.79
CA MET A 284 5.81 21.79 6.77
C MET A 284 7.07 21.75 7.64
N THR A 285 6.97 21.21 8.84
CA THR A 285 8.15 21.04 9.73
C THR A 285 9.21 20.13 9.08
N HIS A 286 8.81 19.03 8.45
CA HIS A 286 9.73 18.11 7.77
C HIS A 286 10.52 18.78 6.63
N TYR A 287 9.95 19.76 5.99
CA TYR A 287 10.57 20.50 4.89
C TYR A 287 11.05 21.92 5.27
N ASP A 288 11.18 22.24 6.57
CA ASP A 288 11.59 23.59 7.05
C ASP A 288 10.72 24.69 6.46
N SER A 289 9.43 24.43 6.28
CA SER A 289 8.43 25.29 5.62
C SER A 289 8.65 25.53 4.11
N ASP A 290 9.62 24.88 3.50
CA ASP A 290 9.86 24.93 2.05
C ASP A 290 8.96 23.93 1.30
N LEU A 291 7.74 24.35 1.01
CA LEU A 291 6.74 23.54 0.29
C LEU A 291 7.08 23.33 -1.20
N THR A 292 8.11 23.97 -1.74
CA THR A 292 8.61 23.65 -3.10
C THR A 292 9.17 22.23 -3.18
N ARG A 293 9.56 21.67 -2.03
CA ARG A 293 10.11 20.32 -1.86
C ARG A 293 9.03 19.26 -1.64
N ALA A 294 7.76 19.65 -1.52
CA ALA A 294 6.66 18.72 -1.21
C ALA A 294 5.88 18.30 -2.46
N ASN A 295 5.31 17.09 -2.41
CA ASN A 295 4.37 16.61 -3.42
C ASN A 295 3.00 17.26 -3.18
N LEU A 296 2.71 18.31 -3.92
CA LEU A 296 1.50 19.10 -3.73
C LEU A 296 0.39 18.73 -4.69
N HIS A 297 -0.85 18.71 -4.19
CA HIS A 297 -2.03 18.62 -5.04
C HIS A 297 -2.09 19.83 -6.01
N PRO A 298 -2.35 19.62 -7.31
CA PRO A 298 -2.25 20.69 -8.30
C PRO A 298 -3.01 21.98 -7.98
N PRO A 299 -4.25 21.96 -7.44
CA PRO A 299 -4.93 23.18 -7.00
C PRO A 299 -4.19 23.92 -5.88
N LEU A 300 -3.65 23.20 -4.89
CA LEU A 300 -2.87 23.81 -3.81
C LEU A 300 -1.57 24.42 -4.35
N ARG A 301 -0.90 23.71 -5.23
CA ARG A 301 0.32 24.19 -5.88
C ARG A 301 0.09 25.49 -6.64
N ARG A 302 -0.99 25.56 -7.46
CA ARG A 302 -1.36 26.78 -8.18
C ARG A 302 -1.67 27.94 -7.24
N ARG A 303 -2.33 27.67 -6.11
CA ARG A 303 -2.62 28.68 -5.10
C ARG A 303 -1.36 29.26 -4.45
N LEU A 304 -0.36 28.42 -4.17
CA LEU A 304 0.88 28.82 -3.48
C LEU A 304 1.90 29.46 -4.42
N PHE A 305 2.01 28.99 -5.67
CA PHE A 305 3.11 29.35 -6.57
C PHE A 305 2.64 29.90 -7.92
N GLY A 306 1.33 30.10 -8.12
CA GLY A 306 0.78 30.57 -9.40
C GLY A 306 0.76 29.49 -10.50
N ASN A 307 0.44 29.92 -11.73
CA ASN A 307 0.35 29.04 -12.90
C ASN A 307 1.72 28.70 -13.54
N THR A 308 2.78 29.32 -13.10
CA THR A 308 4.15 29.11 -13.63
C THR A 308 4.72 27.80 -13.06
N GLY A 309 4.11 26.70 -13.41
CA GLY A 309 4.34 25.36 -12.87
C GLY A 309 5.68 24.68 -13.21
N ALA A 310 6.77 25.40 -13.40
CA ALA A 310 8.10 24.80 -13.40
C ALA A 310 8.44 24.34 -11.98
N LEU A 311 8.86 23.09 -11.83
CA LEU A 311 9.60 22.67 -10.63
C LEU A 311 10.77 23.62 -10.50
N PRO A 312 11.01 24.27 -9.34
CA PRO A 312 12.20 25.11 -9.19
C PRO A 312 13.42 24.27 -9.53
N ALA A 313 14.22 24.79 -10.44
CA ALA A 313 15.54 24.23 -10.72
C ALA A 313 16.30 24.16 -9.39
N THR A 314 16.93 23.04 -9.16
CA THR A 314 17.76 22.67 -8.01
C THR A 314 18.35 23.85 -7.28
N ALA A 315 17.98 24.04 -6.00
CA ALA A 315 18.76 24.90 -5.11
C ALA A 315 20.20 24.37 -5.04
N PRO A 316 21.20 25.27 -5.02
CA PRO A 316 22.61 24.85 -4.93
C PRO A 316 22.82 24.08 -3.62
N ASN A 317 23.64 23.03 -3.70
CA ASN A 317 24.10 22.24 -2.56
C ASN A 317 24.67 23.18 -1.47
N THR A 318 24.01 23.31 -0.36
CA THR A 318 24.66 23.75 0.87
C THR A 318 25.51 22.59 1.39
N PRO A 319 26.78 22.83 1.72
CA PRO A 319 27.71 21.77 2.14
C PRO A 319 27.48 21.40 3.61
N SER A 320 26.41 20.69 3.92
CA SER A 320 26.23 20.09 5.28
C SER A 320 26.46 18.59 5.33
N ASP A 321 26.69 17.92 4.20
CA ASP A 321 26.83 16.45 4.14
C ASP A 321 28.29 15.97 4.19
N ALA A 322 29.25 16.84 4.55
CA ALA A 322 30.68 16.47 4.57
C ALA A 322 31.22 16.05 5.95
N ARG A 323 30.38 15.80 6.94
CA ARG A 323 30.82 15.40 8.28
C ARG A 323 30.17 14.11 8.75
N ASN A 324 30.29 13.00 8.02
CA ASN A 324 30.17 11.65 8.58
C ASN A 324 30.62 10.61 7.52
N ALA A 325 31.86 10.72 7.11
CA ALA A 325 32.59 9.64 6.45
C ALA A 325 33.96 9.57 7.15
N GLY A 326 33.99 8.86 8.26
CA GLY A 326 35.15 8.48 9.02
C GLY A 326 34.88 7.13 9.66
#